data_f6df89fbd328ac6a322ee2f0cc58b16a
#
_entry.id   f6df89fbd328ac6a322ee2f0cc58b16a
#
_cell.length_a   1.000
_cell.length_b   1.000
_cell.length_c   1.000
_cell.angle_alpha   90.00
_cell.angle_beta   90.00
_cell.angle_gamma   90.00
#
_symmetry.space_group_name_H-M   'P 1'
#
loop_
_entity.id
_entity.type
_entity.pdbx_description
1 polymer ?
#
loop_
_entity_poly.entity_id
_entity_poly.type
_entity_poly.pdbx_seq_one_letter_code
_entity_poly.pdbx_strand_id
1 'polypeptide(L)'
;MRATRTLRFALVGAVALTATSLMASAVAAPASAPAPAGGDHSATRKAMDAAVKDGVPGVAGQAKDKYGTWKGTSGVGNLRTKQPRSAHDRYRVGSVTKTFVATVLLQLEAEGELSLDDKVDEWLPGVVRGNGHDGRPITLRQLLNHTSGVFDYRDDSEFVRKYIVKDAFFRNRFDTVTLDRHVKYAMANRPYFEPGKSWRYSNTNYSLAAMVIEKATGSSYGDEVHRRIVEPLGLHATSVPGTDPRMPRPSSRAYAKLAESTTGPTYDVTELNPTLAGGGGDMISDAHDLNRFYAALLRGELLPKAQLAENAASSAEDSRS
;
A
#
# COMPACT_ATOMS: atom_id res chain seq x y z
N MET A 1 -26.45 -20.45 -33.54
CA MET A 1 -26.47 -20.21 -32.11
C MET A 1 -25.08 -20.53 -31.54
N ARG A 2 -24.22 -19.56 -31.36
CA ARG A 2 -22.89 -19.71 -30.74
C ARG A 2 -22.94 -19.00 -29.39
N ALA A 3 -22.80 -19.78 -28.32
CA ALA A 3 -22.76 -19.28 -26.95
C ALA A 3 -21.41 -18.60 -26.70
N THR A 4 -21.41 -17.31 -26.48
CA THR A 4 -20.26 -16.52 -26.00
C THR A 4 -20.07 -16.82 -24.51
N ARG A 5 -19.04 -17.59 -24.18
CA ARG A 5 -18.57 -17.76 -22.82
C ARG A 5 -17.85 -16.48 -22.40
N THR A 6 -18.49 -15.71 -21.55
CA THR A 6 -17.85 -14.60 -20.83
C THR A 6 -16.86 -15.18 -19.82
N LEU A 7 -15.58 -15.01 -20.09
CA LEU A 7 -14.51 -15.33 -19.15
C LEU A 7 -14.54 -14.28 -18.04
N ARG A 8 -15.04 -14.64 -16.86
CA ARG A 8 -14.89 -13.84 -15.66
C ARG A 8 -13.47 -14.02 -15.13
N PHE A 9 -12.61 -13.05 -15.35
CA PHE A 9 -11.31 -12.99 -14.73
C PHE A 9 -11.49 -12.75 -13.21
N ALA A 10 -11.15 -13.74 -12.42
CA ALA A 10 -11.00 -13.55 -10.98
C ALA A 10 -9.72 -12.76 -10.74
N LEU A 11 -9.85 -11.54 -10.23
CA LEU A 11 -8.74 -10.68 -9.83
C LEU A 11 -8.00 -11.37 -8.69
N VAL A 12 -6.76 -11.80 -8.94
CA VAL A 12 -5.86 -12.19 -7.86
C VAL A 12 -5.26 -10.91 -7.30
N GLY A 13 -5.93 -10.36 -6.30
CA GLY A 13 -5.37 -9.25 -5.53
C GLY A 13 -4.06 -9.66 -4.88
N ALA A 14 -3.05 -8.78 -4.93
CA ALA A 14 -1.97 -8.82 -3.96
C ALA A 14 -2.62 -8.97 -2.58
N VAL A 15 -2.11 -9.87 -1.73
CA VAL A 15 -2.59 -10.02 -0.36
C VAL A 15 -2.32 -8.73 0.40
N ALA A 16 -3.17 -7.73 0.20
CA ALA A 16 -3.47 -6.79 1.25
C ALA A 16 -4.27 -7.62 2.27
N LEU A 17 -3.80 -7.72 3.48
CA LEU A 17 -4.62 -8.15 4.61
C LEU A 17 -5.78 -7.15 4.72
N THR A 18 -6.86 -7.40 3.99
CA THR A 18 -8.15 -6.83 4.33
C THR A 18 -8.53 -7.52 5.63
N ALA A 19 -8.47 -6.79 6.72
CA ALA A 19 -9.21 -7.13 7.91
C ALA A 19 -10.69 -7.13 7.50
N THR A 20 -11.22 -8.29 7.11
CA THR A 20 -12.65 -8.50 6.99
C THR A 20 -13.23 -8.32 8.38
N SER A 21 -13.86 -7.18 8.62
CA SER A 21 -14.72 -6.96 9.77
C SER A 21 -15.90 -7.91 9.67
N LEU A 22 -15.84 -9.05 10.37
CA LEU A 22 -17.00 -9.82 10.72
C LEU A 22 -17.91 -8.92 11.57
N MET A 23 -19.02 -8.48 11.02
CA MET A 23 -20.13 -7.92 11.78
C MET A 23 -20.63 -8.96 12.74
N ALA A 24 -20.07 -9.02 13.95
CA ALA A 24 -20.64 -9.75 15.04
C ALA A 24 -21.78 -8.90 15.63
N SER A 25 -23.00 -9.41 15.53
CA SER A 25 -24.16 -8.92 16.27
C SER A 25 -23.76 -8.74 17.74
N ALA A 26 -24.06 -7.56 18.30
CA ALA A 26 -23.79 -7.23 19.70
C ALA A 26 -24.61 -8.17 20.60
N VAL A 27 -24.02 -9.28 20.97
CA VAL A 27 -24.40 -10.03 22.17
C VAL A 27 -23.64 -9.42 23.32
N ALA A 28 -24.36 -8.97 24.35
CA ALA A 28 -23.78 -8.40 25.57
C ALA A 28 -22.64 -9.30 26.08
N ALA A 29 -21.43 -8.76 26.08
CA ALA A 29 -20.26 -9.48 26.57
C ALA A 29 -20.41 -9.72 28.08
N PRO A 30 -20.16 -10.95 28.57
CA PRO A 30 -19.97 -11.17 30.00
C PRO A 30 -18.75 -10.36 30.48
N ALA A 31 -18.82 -9.88 31.72
CA ALA A 31 -17.81 -9.06 32.37
C ALA A 31 -16.39 -9.56 32.07
N SER A 32 -15.54 -8.66 31.60
CA SER A 32 -14.16 -8.90 31.21
C SER A 32 -13.40 -9.66 32.31
N ALA A 33 -12.88 -10.83 31.95
CA ALA A 33 -11.78 -11.44 32.70
C ALA A 33 -10.63 -10.43 32.81
N PRO A 34 -9.90 -10.37 33.95
CA PRO A 34 -8.77 -9.47 34.08
C PRO A 34 -7.78 -9.73 32.94
N ALA A 35 -7.34 -8.66 32.29
CA ALA A 35 -6.33 -8.74 31.23
C ALA A 35 -5.09 -9.47 31.80
N PRO A 36 -4.51 -10.44 31.09
CA PRO A 36 -3.33 -11.13 31.55
C PRO A 36 -2.22 -10.13 31.86
N ALA A 37 -1.58 -10.30 33.01
CA ALA A 37 -0.49 -9.44 33.46
C ALA A 37 0.64 -9.46 32.41
N GLY A 38 0.94 -8.30 31.87
CA GLY A 38 2.08 -7.93 31.03
C GLY A 38 2.57 -8.94 29.99
N GLY A 39 2.29 -8.68 28.72
CA GLY A 39 3.17 -9.19 27.66
C GLY A 39 2.90 -10.61 27.15
N ASP A 40 1.80 -11.26 27.48
CA ASP A 40 1.45 -12.54 26.84
C ASP A 40 0.86 -12.32 25.42
N HIS A 41 1.73 -12.38 24.43
CA HIS A 41 1.36 -12.34 23.02
C HIS A 41 1.06 -13.74 22.43
N SER A 42 0.65 -14.70 23.24
CA SER A 42 0.39 -16.09 22.84
C SER A 42 -0.71 -16.19 21.77
N ALA A 43 -1.77 -15.38 21.88
CA ALA A 43 -2.84 -15.31 20.89
C ALA A 43 -2.33 -14.79 19.53
N THR A 44 -1.50 -13.74 19.55
CA THR A 44 -0.85 -13.20 18.33
C THR A 44 0.07 -14.25 17.69
N ARG A 45 0.87 -14.95 18.51
CA ARG A 45 1.74 -16.03 18.01
C ARG A 45 0.92 -17.16 17.38
N LYS A 46 -0.16 -17.59 18.02
CA LYS A 46 -1.06 -18.62 17.44
C LYS A 46 -1.66 -18.18 16.11
N ALA A 47 -2.05 -16.91 15.97
CA ALA A 47 -2.55 -16.38 14.71
C ALA A 47 -1.47 -16.36 13.61
N MET A 48 -0.21 -16.02 13.95
CA MET A 48 0.91 -16.07 13.02
C MET A 48 1.20 -17.51 12.57
N ASP A 49 1.18 -18.48 13.50
CA ASP A 49 1.38 -19.90 13.19
C ASP A 49 0.24 -20.45 12.34
N ALA A 50 -1.00 -20.03 12.57
CA ALA A 50 -2.15 -20.38 11.74
C ALA A 50 -1.98 -19.87 10.30
N ALA A 51 -1.57 -18.60 10.11
CA ALA A 51 -1.31 -18.03 8.79
C ALA A 51 -0.24 -18.83 8.03
N VAL A 52 0.81 -19.28 8.72
CA VAL A 52 1.85 -20.14 8.11
C VAL A 52 1.28 -21.51 7.73
N LYS A 53 0.44 -22.09 8.58
CA LYS A 53 -0.26 -23.36 8.27
C LYS A 53 -1.17 -23.22 7.07
N ASP A 54 -1.78 -22.06 6.88
CA ASP A 54 -2.67 -21.74 5.74
C ASP A 54 -1.88 -21.37 4.45
N GLY A 55 -0.54 -21.49 4.49
CA GLY A 55 0.32 -21.40 3.31
C GLY A 55 1.11 -20.09 3.16
N VAL A 56 1.04 -19.16 4.13
CA VAL A 56 1.92 -18.00 4.15
C VAL A 56 3.35 -18.47 4.48
N PRO A 57 4.37 -18.16 3.67
CA PRO A 57 5.74 -18.64 3.89
C PRO A 57 6.32 -18.29 5.26
N GLY A 58 6.07 -17.07 5.71
CA GLY A 58 6.51 -16.59 7.02
C GLY A 58 5.92 -15.25 7.39
N VAL A 59 5.77 -15.05 8.69
CA VAL A 59 5.18 -13.86 9.30
C VAL A 59 6.18 -13.26 10.29
N ALA A 60 6.31 -11.94 10.30
CA ALA A 60 7.00 -11.19 11.35
C ALA A 60 6.02 -10.18 11.93
N GLY A 61 6.04 -10.00 13.24
CA GLY A 61 5.20 -9.04 13.94
C GLY A 61 5.93 -8.39 15.09
N GLN A 62 5.56 -7.15 15.39
CA GLN A 62 6.04 -6.42 16.55
C GLN A 62 4.88 -5.68 17.20
N ALA A 63 4.79 -5.78 18.52
CA ALA A 63 3.90 -4.95 19.33
C ALA A 63 4.73 -4.17 20.35
N LYS A 64 4.34 -2.91 20.60
CA LYS A 64 4.93 -2.06 21.62
C LYS A 64 3.85 -1.51 22.53
N ASP A 65 3.99 -1.73 23.82
CA ASP A 65 3.08 -1.24 24.85
C ASP A 65 3.85 -0.67 26.04
N LYS A 66 3.14 -0.40 27.14
CA LYS A 66 3.74 0.08 28.40
C LYS A 66 4.68 -0.91 29.08
N TYR A 67 4.63 -2.19 28.72
CA TYR A 67 5.45 -3.24 29.28
C TYR A 67 6.71 -3.52 28.46
N GLY A 68 6.83 -2.95 27.26
CA GLY A 68 8.00 -3.10 26.40
C GLY A 68 7.67 -3.38 24.94
N THR A 69 8.62 -4.00 24.27
CA THR A 69 8.49 -4.39 22.85
C THR A 69 8.56 -5.90 22.72
N TRP A 70 7.47 -6.48 22.26
CA TRP A 70 7.43 -7.86 21.83
C TRP A 70 7.75 -7.98 20.35
N LYS A 71 8.52 -9.01 19.96
CA LYS A 71 8.79 -9.38 18.57
C LYS A 71 8.49 -10.86 18.38
N GLY A 72 7.73 -11.20 17.36
CA GLY A 72 7.39 -12.57 17.01
C GLY A 72 7.67 -12.88 15.55
N THR A 73 8.02 -14.13 15.30
CA THR A 73 8.18 -14.67 13.92
C THR A 73 7.57 -16.05 13.86
N SER A 74 7.04 -16.40 12.69
CA SER A 74 6.58 -17.75 12.37
C SER A 74 6.96 -18.09 10.93
N GLY A 75 7.21 -19.38 10.64
CA GLY A 75 7.57 -19.84 9.31
C GLY A 75 8.98 -19.46 8.87
N VAL A 76 9.16 -19.34 7.56
CA VAL A 76 10.49 -19.15 6.95
C VAL A 76 10.58 -17.85 6.13
N GLY A 77 11.76 -17.24 6.13
CA GLY A 77 12.10 -16.11 5.28
C GLY A 77 12.52 -16.53 3.86
N ASN A 78 12.80 -17.83 3.66
CA ASN A 78 13.20 -18.38 2.36
C ASN A 78 12.69 -19.82 2.20
N LEU A 79 11.77 -20.03 1.24
CA LEU A 79 11.17 -21.35 0.99
C LEU A 79 12.18 -22.39 0.50
N ARG A 80 13.22 -21.97 -0.23
CA ARG A 80 14.23 -22.88 -0.78
C ARG A 80 15.21 -23.35 0.29
N THR A 81 15.76 -22.42 1.08
CA THR A 81 16.79 -22.75 2.09
C THR A 81 16.20 -23.10 3.44
N LYS A 82 14.90 -22.90 3.64
CA LYS A 82 14.20 -23.04 4.94
C LYS A 82 14.77 -22.15 6.05
N GLN A 83 15.52 -21.11 5.69
CA GLN A 83 15.98 -20.11 6.65
C GLN A 83 14.78 -19.53 7.43
N PRO A 84 14.80 -19.53 8.77
CA PRO A 84 13.72 -18.94 9.56
C PRO A 84 13.48 -17.47 9.23
N ARG A 85 12.21 -17.01 9.37
CA ARG A 85 11.87 -15.59 9.29
C ARG A 85 12.54 -14.84 10.45
N SER A 86 13.16 -13.69 10.17
CA SER A 86 13.72 -12.82 11.20
C SER A 86 12.75 -11.67 11.53
N ALA A 87 12.72 -11.24 12.79
CA ALA A 87 11.97 -10.05 13.23
C ALA A 87 12.57 -8.73 12.70
N HIS A 88 13.77 -8.80 12.16
CA HIS A 88 14.49 -7.65 11.57
C HIS A 88 14.55 -7.69 10.04
N ASP A 89 13.85 -8.67 9.44
CA ASP A 89 13.81 -8.73 7.98
C ASP A 89 13.04 -7.54 7.41
N ARG A 90 13.70 -6.85 6.49
CA ARG A 90 13.06 -5.88 5.61
C ARG A 90 12.18 -6.59 4.59
N TYR A 91 11.12 -5.92 4.18
CA TYR A 91 10.19 -6.41 3.16
C TYR A 91 9.54 -5.25 2.42
N ARG A 92 9.01 -5.52 1.23
CA ARG A 92 8.20 -4.54 0.50
C ARG A 92 6.88 -4.37 1.23
N VAL A 93 6.60 -3.15 1.67
CA VAL A 93 5.43 -2.86 2.52
C VAL A 93 4.14 -2.66 1.72
N GLY A 94 4.25 -2.68 0.40
CA GLY A 94 3.09 -2.54 -0.48
C GLY A 94 2.32 -1.25 -0.18
N SER A 95 1.02 -1.34 -0.10
CA SER A 95 0.13 -0.17 0.06
C SER A 95 0.29 0.61 1.36
N VAL A 96 1.09 0.15 2.33
CA VAL A 96 1.51 1.00 3.46
C VAL A 96 2.26 2.25 2.96
N THR A 97 2.91 2.19 1.80
CA THR A 97 3.50 3.35 1.09
C THR A 97 2.54 4.53 1.03
N LYS A 98 1.25 4.26 0.79
CA LYS A 98 0.22 5.29 0.66
C LYS A 98 0.10 6.18 1.88
N THR A 99 0.25 5.62 3.09
CA THR A 99 0.21 6.42 4.32
C THR A 99 1.37 7.42 4.37
N PHE A 100 2.55 7.04 3.89
CA PHE A 100 3.70 7.96 3.80
C PHE A 100 3.45 9.07 2.77
N VAL A 101 2.97 8.73 1.59
CA VAL A 101 2.63 9.71 0.53
C VAL A 101 1.52 10.66 1.00
N ALA A 102 0.46 10.15 1.63
CA ALA A 102 -0.61 10.97 2.21
C ALA A 102 -0.08 11.91 3.31
N THR A 103 0.81 11.41 4.19
CA THR A 103 1.44 12.24 5.23
C THR A 103 2.21 13.41 4.63
N VAL A 104 2.97 13.19 3.54
CA VAL A 104 3.71 14.28 2.86
C VAL A 104 2.74 15.32 2.29
N LEU A 105 1.65 14.90 1.61
CA LEU A 105 0.65 15.85 1.08
C LEU A 105 -0.02 16.66 2.19
N LEU A 106 -0.35 16.02 3.31
CA LEU A 106 -0.93 16.70 4.47
C LEU A 106 0.06 17.65 5.15
N GLN A 107 1.36 17.37 5.12
CA GLN A 107 2.39 18.32 5.57
C GLN A 107 2.47 19.52 4.63
N LEU A 108 2.44 19.32 3.33
CA LEU A 108 2.44 20.41 2.35
C LEU A 108 1.17 21.29 2.49
N GLU A 109 0.01 20.70 2.77
CA GLU A 109 -1.20 21.44 3.10
C GLU A 109 -1.03 22.28 4.38
N ALA A 110 -0.45 21.70 5.43
CA ALA A 110 -0.20 22.41 6.68
C ALA A 110 0.81 23.57 6.51
N GLU A 111 1.71 23.47 5.55
CA GLU A 111 2.69 24.51 5.18
C GLU A 111 2.07 25.60 4.27
N GLY A 112 0.85 25.38 3.76
CA GLY A 112 0.15 26.29 2.83
C GLY A 112 0.66 26.22 1.39
N GLU A 113 1.44 25.20 1.04
CA GLU A 113 1.96 24.97 -0.30
C GLU A 113 0.90 24.45 -1.28
N LEU A 114 -0.14 23.79 -0.76
CA LEU A 114 -1.29 23.29 -1.51
C LEU A 114 -2.52 23.19 -0.59
N SER A 115 -3.69 22.94 -1.18
CA SER A 115 -4.91 22.56 -0.46
C SER A 115 -5.40 21.21 -0.95
N LEU A 116 -5.91 20.37 -0.03
CA LEU A 116 -6.55 19.12 -0.46
C LEU A 116 -7.81 19.36 -1.33
N ASP A 117 -8.37 20.57 -1.34
CA ASP A 117 -9.49 20.96 -2.19
C ASP A 117 -9.06 21.48 -3.57
N ASP A 118 -7.75 21.66 -3.80
CA ASP A 118 -7.20 22.00 -5.12
C ASP A 118 -7.56 20.91 -6.14
N LYS A 119 -7.72 21.32 -7.40
CA LYS A 119 -8.04 20.39 -8.48
C LYS A 119 -6.78 19.73 -9.01
N VAL A 120 -6.89 18.45 -9.33
CA VAL A 120 -5.78 17.69 -9.94
C VAL A 120 -5.25 18.37 -11.20
N ASP A 121 -6.13 18.95 -12.03
CA ASP A 121 -5.76 19.62 -13.27
C ASP A 121 -5.00 20.94 -13.04
N GLU A 122 -5.11 21.57 -11.85
CA GLU A 122 -4.29 22.74 -11.48
C GLU A 122 -2.83 22.39 -11.28
N TRP A 123 -2.56 21.24 -10.69
CA TRP A 123 -1.20 20.73 -10.44
C TRP A 123 -0.63 19.97 -11.63
N LEU A 124 -1.47 19.20 -12.32
CA LEU A 124 -1.11 18.28 -13.40
C LEU A 124 -1.98 18.54 -14.64
N PRO A 125 -1.82 19.71 -15.31
CA PRO A 125 -2.67 20.11 -16.43
C PRO A 125 -2.70 19.06 -17.54
N GLY A 126 -3.90 18.57 -17.87
CA GLY A 126 -4.11 17.65 -18.97
C GLY A 126 -3.65 16.21 -18.74
N VAL A 127 -3.09 15.88 -17.58
CA VAL A 127 -2.58 14.53 -17.26
C VAL A 127 -3.73 13.54 -17.05
N VAL A 128 -4.79 13.93 -16.35
CA VAL A 128 -6.00 13.09 -16.16
C VAL A 128 -7.01 13.45 -17.24
N ARG A 129 -6.84 12.86 -18.43
CA ARG A 129 -7.68 13.15 -19.59
C ARG A 129 -7.75 11.99 -20.58
N GLY A 130 -8.93 11.72 -21.14
CA GLY A 130 -9.17 10.69 -22.15
C GLY A 130 -10.16 9.63 -21.68
N ASN A 131 -10.89 9.04 -22.62
CA ASN A 131 -11.88 7.98 -22.42
C ASN A 131 -12.94 8.28 -21.35
N GLY A 132 -13.28 9.57 -21.13
CA GLY A 132 -14.23 10.01 -20.12
C GLY A 132 -13.58 10.47 -18.80
N HIS A 133 -12.27 10.34 -18.63
CA HIS A 133 -11.54 10.94 -17.53
C HIS A 133 -11.41 12.45 -17.72
N ASP A 134 -11.60 13.21 -16.63
CA ASP A 134 -11.39 14.65 -16.53
C ASP A 134 -10.83 15.00 -15.15
N GLY A 135 -9.61 15.56 -15.10
CA GLY A 135 -8.95 15.97 -13.86
C GLY A 135 -9.50 17.26 -13.24
N ARG A 136 -10.24 18.06 -14.02
CA ARG A 136 -10.72 19.39 -13.58
C ARG A 136 -11.70 19.37 -12.39
N PRO A 137 -12.64 18.40 -12.26
CA PRO A 137 -13.49 18.30 -11.09
C PRO A 137 -12.87 17.51 -9.92
N ILE A 138 -11.79 16.74 -10.15
CA ILE A 138 -11.19 15.88 -9.14
C ILE A 138 -10.34 16.70 -8.18
N THR A 139 -10.53 16.52 -6.87
CA THR A 139 -9.68 17.15 -5.83
C THR A 139 -8.55 16.23 -5.38
N LEU A 140 -7.49 16.80 -4.77
CA LEU A 140 -6.43 16.03 -4.14
C LEU A 140 -6.98 15.15 -3.01
N ARG A 141 -7.95 15.64 -2.24
CA ARG A 141 -8.71 14.88 -1.23
C ARG A 141 -9.34 13.61 -1.81
N GLN A 142 -9.95 13.71 -2.99
CA GLN A 142 -10.59 12.58 -3.66
C GLN A 142 -9.57 11.54 -4.18
N LEU A 143 -8.33 11.93 -4.43
CA LEU A 143 -7.25 10.97 -4.69
C LEU A 143 -6.93 10.17 -3.43
N LEU A 144 -6.73 10.85 -2.29
CA LEU A 144 -6.30 10.22 -1.04
C LEU A 144 -7.35 9.25 -0.48
N ASN A 145 -8.64 9.61 -0.55
CA ASN A 145 -9.73 8.80 -0.02
C ASN A 145 -10.39 7.86 -1.04
N HIS A 146 -9.82 7.74 -2.25
CA HIS A 146 -10.31 6.84 -3.31
C HIS A 146 -11.73 7.13 -3.85
N THR A 147 -12.20 8.39 -3.77
CA THR A 147 -13.48 8.82 -4.32
C THR A 147 -13.36 9.57 -5.66
N SER A 148 -12.18 9.56 -6.27
CA SER A 148 -11.91 10.24 -7.55
C SER A 148 -12.60 9.61 -8.76
N GLY A 149 -12.92 8.31 -8.72
CA GLY A 149 -13.41 7.53 -9.85
C GLY A 149 -12.34 7.15 -10.88
N VAL A 150 -11.08 7.54 -10.69
CA VAL A 150 -9.98 7.24 -11.61
C VAL A 150 -9.70 5.74 -11.66
N PHE A 151 -9.63 5.19 -12.89
CA PHE A 151 -9.37 3.77 -13.13
C PHE A 151 -8.01 3.34 -12.55
N ASP A 152 -7.94 2.15 -11.95
CA ASP A 152 -6.70 1.59 -11.44
C ASP A 152 -5.87 1.01 -12.58
N TYR A 153 -4.65 1.54 -12.82
CA TYR A 153 -3.75 1.03 -13.85
C TYR A 153 -3.45 -0.47 -13.70
N ARG A 154 -3.57 -1.02 -12.48
CA ARG A 154 -3.34 -2.44 -12.21
C ARG A 154 -4.48 -3.34 -12.69
N ASP A 155 -5.66 -2.75 -12.97
CA ASP A 155 -6.80 -3.45 -13.59
C ASP A 155 -6.72 -3.40 -15.14
N ASP A 156 -5.80 -2.62 -15.70
CA ASP A 156 -5.61 -2.53 -17.15
C ASP A 156 -5.11 -3.86 -17.74
N SER A 157 -5.75 -4.30 -18.79
CA SER A 157 -5.48 -5.61 -19.39
C SER A 157 -4.08 -5.75 -20.00
N GLU A 158 -3.49 -4.65 -20.51
CA GLU A 158 -2.13 -4.65 -21.05
C GLU A 158 -1.12 -4.70 -19.90
N PHE A 159 -1.34 -3.89 -18.84
CA PHE A 159 -0.50 -3.93 -17.64
C PHE A 159 -0.49 -5.34 -17.02
N VAL A 160 -1.67 -5.94 -16.83
CA VAL A 160 -1.79 -7.29 -16.27
C VAL A 160 -1.06 -8.31 -17.13
N ARG A 161 -1.29 -8.32 -18.47
CA ARG A 161 -0.61 -9.24 -19.37
C ARG A 161 0.91 -9.08 -19.36
N LYS A 162 1.41 -7.86 -19.18
CA LYS A 162 2.85 -7.56 -19.25
C LYS A 162 3.58 -7.78 -17.93
N TYR A 163 2.95 -7.46 -16.80
CA TYR A 163 3.65 -7.37 -15.50
C TYR A 163 3.11 -8.30 -14.41
N ILE A 164 1.95 -8.93 -14.60
CA ILE A 164 1.32 -9.75 -13.56
C ILE A 164 1.28 -11.23 -13.93
N VAL A 165 1.12 -11.55 -15.22
CA VAL A 165 1.12 -12.95 -15.68
C VAL A 165 2.54 -13.51 -15.62
N LYS A 166 2.71 -14.74 -15.10
CA LYS A 166 3.98 -15.39 -14.75
C LYS A 166 5.11 -15.18 -15.75
N ASP A 167 4.96 -15.64 -16.98
CA ASP A 167 6.05 -15.62 -17.95
C ASP A 167 6.40 -14.19 -18.37
N ALA A 168 5.41 -13.32 -18.47
CA ALA A 168 5.60 -11.93 -18.77
C ALA A 168 6.22 -11.18 -17.58
N PHE A 169 5.79 -11.48 -16.34
CA PHE A 169 6.42 -10.92 -15.14
C PHE A 169 7.94 -11.20 -15.14
N PHE A 170 8.37 -12.45 -15.31
CA PHE A 170 9.80 -12.77 -15.28
C PHE A 170 10.61 -12.14 -16.42
N ARG A 171 9.98 -11.88 -17.58
CA ARG A 171 10.64 -11.15 -18.68
C ARG A 171 10.75 -9.65 -18.40
N ASN A 172 9.72 -9.05 -17.78
CA ASN A 172 9.57 -7.59 -17.71
C ASN A 172 9.72 -7.01 -16.29
N ARG A 173 9.96 -7.83 -15.27
CA ARG A 173 9.99 -7.39 -13.85
C ARG A 173 11.02 -6.32 -13.53
N PHE A 174 11.98 -6.10 -14.41
CA PHE A 174 13.03 -5.08 -14.28
C PHE A 174 12.77 -3.83 -15.12
N ASP A 175 11.68 -3.81 -15.89
CA ASP A 175 11.28 -2.61 -16.65
C ASP A 175 11.03 -1.45 -15.68
N THR A 176 11.45 -0.26 -16.09
CA THR A 176 11.05 0.98 -15.41
C THR A 176 9.69 1.43 -15.93
N VAL A 177 8.73 1.56 -15.01
CA VAL A 177 7.38 2.08 -15.29
C VAL A 177 7.19 3.38 -14.52
N THR A 178 7.24 4.51 -15.20
CA THR A 178 7.11 5.84 -14.58
C THR A 178 5.69 6.09 -14.08
N LEU A 179 5.51 7.09 -13.21
CA LEU A 179 4.19 7.52 -12.73
C LEU A 179 3.28 7.93 -13.90
N ASP A 180 3.81 8.67 -14.90
CA ASP A 180 3.09 8.98 -16.14
C ASP A 180 2.61 7.73 -16.88
N ARG A 181 3.42 6.67 -16.90
CA ARG A 181 3.04 5.42 -17.56
C ARG A 181 1.90 4.72 -16.83
N HIS A 182 1.85 4.78 -15.49
CA HIS A 182 0.70 4.30 -14.71
C HIS A 182 -0.57 5.06 -15.13
N VAL A 183 -0.49 6.39 -15.18
CA VAL A 183 -1.63 7.22 -15.61
C VAL A 183 -2.06 6.89 -17.04
N LYS A 184 -1.13 6.69 -17.98
CA LYS A 184 -1.46 6.29 -19.36
C LYS A 184 -2.23 4.97 -19.42
N TYR A 185 -1.86 3.96 -18.64
CA TYR A 185 -2.62 2.71 -18.54
C TYR A 185 -4.04 2.97 -18.00
N ALA A 186 -4.17 3.81 -16.98
CA ALA A 186 -5.48 4.17 -16.45
C ALA A 186 -6.35 4.91 -17.47
N MET A 187 -5.79 5.89 -18.16
CA MET A 187 -6.50 6.72 -19.15
C MET A 187 -6.88 5.94 -20.42
N ALA A 188 -6.34 4.76 -20.65
CA ALA A 188 -6.77 3.86 -21.72
C ALA A 188 -8.16 3.24 -21.47
N ASN A 189 -8.67 3.33 -20.26
CA ASN A 189 -9.94 2.78 -19.80
C ASN A 189 -10.93 3.90 -19.44
N ARG A 190 -12.18 3.54 -19.13
CA ARG A 190 -13.17 4.50 -18.61
C ARG A 190 -13.03 4.66 -17.11
N PRO A 191 -13.36 5.84 -16.54
CA PRO A 191 -13.45 6.00 -15.10
C PRO A 191 -14.48 5.02 -14.51
N TYR A 192 -14.32 4.67 -13.25
CA TYR A 192 -15.27 3.81 -12.55
C TYR A 192 -16.61 4.51 -12.29
N PHE A 193 -16.56 5.80 -11.97
CA PHE A 193 -17.70 6.67 -11.67
C PHE A 193 -17.27 8.14 -11.70
N GLU A 194 -18.23 9.05 -11.63
CA GLU A 194 -17.99 10.49 -11.53
C GLU A 194 -17.37 10.87 -10.18
N PRO A 195 -16.44 11.84 -10.12
CA PRO A 195 -15.77 12.23 -8.89
C PRO A 195 -16.73 12.50 -7.73
N GLY A 196 -16.47 11.91 -6.57
CA GLY A 196 -17.27 12.04 -5.36
C GLY A 196 -18.58 11.23 -5.34
N LYS A 197 -18.90 10.45 -6.36
CA LYS A 197 -20.18 9.71 -6.42
C LYS A 197 -20.13 8.31 -5.81
N SER A 198 -18.94 7.76 -5.61
CA SER A 198 -18.75 6.43 -5.01
C SER A 198 -17.32 6.30 -4.50
N TRP A 199 -17.00 5.12 -3.98
CA TRP A 199 -15.67 4.73 -3.54
C TRP A 199 -15.15 3.54 -4.34
N ARG A 200 -13.91 3.61 -4.79
CA ARG A 200 -13.18 2.46 -5.33
C ARG A 200 -11.69 2.67 -5.22
N TYR A 201 -11.02 1.71 -4.60
CA TYR A 201 -9.57 1.72 -4.49
C TYR A 201 -8.91 1.82 -5.86
N SER A 202 -7.95 2.74 -6.01
CA SER A 202 -7.17 2.92 -7.22
C SER A 202 -5.72 3.29 -6.89
N ASN A 203 -4.77 2.50 -7.37
CA ASN A 203 -3.36 2.80 -7.24
C ASN A 203 -2.96 4.02 -8.07
N THR A 204 -3.67 4.31 -9.16
CA THR A 204 -3.46 5.50 -9.98
C THR A 204 -3.62 6.79 -9.19
N ASN A 205 -4.52 6.82 -8.20
CA ASN A 205 -4.67 7.98 -7.32
C ASN A 205 -3.37 8.34 -6.61
N TYR A 206 -2.61 7.35 -6.17
CA TYR A 206 -1.36 7.58 -5.46
C TYR A 206 -0.16 7.78 -6.39
N SER A 207 -0.23 7.31 -7.64
CA SER A 207 0.69 7.78 -8.68
C SER A 207 0.49 9.28 -8.95
N LEU A 208 -0.76 9.75 -9.06
CA LEU A 208 -1.09 11.17 -9.21
C LEU A 208 -0.68 11.98 -7.97
N ALA A 209 -0.95 11.47 -6.77
CA ALA A 209 -0.54 12.12 -5.51
C ALA A 209 0.99 12.31 -5.43
N ALA A 210 1.76 11.30 -5.82
CA ALA A 210 3.22 11.38 -5.91
C ALA A 210 3.66 12.44 -6.93
N MET A 211 3.03 12.50 -8.13
CA MET A 211 3.32 13.52 -9.13
C MET A 211 2.99 14.94 -8.63
N VAL A 212 1.91 15.11 -7.83
CA VAL A 212 1.58 16.41 -7.21
C VAL A 212 2.67 16.82 -6.21
N ILE A 213 3.16 15.89 -5.38
CA ILE A 213 4.30 16.17 -4.48
C ILE A 213 5.50 16.65 -5.30
N GLU A 214 5.86 15.94 -6.37
CA GLU A 214 6.99 16.32 -7.22
C GLU A 214 6.80 17.69 -7.86
N LYS A 215 5.57 18.02 -8.27
CA LYS A 215 5.25 19.32 -8.84
C LYS A 215 5.30 20.45 -7.82
N ALA A 216 4.81 20.23 -6.61
CA ALA A 216 4.76 21.23 -5.55
C ALA A 216 6.16 21.53 -4.97
N THR A 217 7.02 20.51 -4.89
CA THR A 217 8.32 20.64 -4.20
C THR A 217 9.51 20.76 -5.15
N GLY A 218 9.38 20.35 -6.41
CA GLY A 218 10.50 20.24 -7.35
C GLY A 218 11.44 19.07 -7.08
N SER A 219 11.14 18.21 -6.08
CA SER A 219 11.92 17.04 -5.67
C SER A 219 11.13 15.75 -5.94
N SER A 220 11.81 14.60 -6.05
CA SER A 220 11.07 13.35 -6.14
C SER A 220 10.23 13.10 -4.87
N TYR A 221 9.06 12.43 -5.02
CA TYR A 221 8.26 12.07 -3.84
C TYR A 221 9.05 11.20 -2.86
N GLY A 222 10.00 10.40 -3.36
CA GLY A 222 10.87 9.57 -2.54
C GLY A 222 11.83 10.40 -1.68
N ASP A 223 12.41 11.46 -2.23
CA ASP A 223 13.25 12.40 -1.49
C ASP A 223 12.44 13.16 -0.44
N GLU A 224 11.21 13.54 -0.76
CA GLU A 224 10.31 14.20 0.20
C GLU A 224 9.91 13.27 1.35
N VAL A 225 9.58 12.01 1.07
CA VAL A 225 9.34 11.00 2.12
C VAL A 225 10.58 10.82 2.99
N HIS A 226 11.77 10.76 2.38
CA HIS A 226 13.01 10.62 3.12
C HIS A 226 13.24 11.83 4.03
N ARG A 227 13.24 13.02 3.48
CA ARG A 227 13.54 14.27 4.19
C ARG A 227 12.52 14.58 5.30
N ARG A 228 11.23 14.34 5.04
CA ARG A 228 10.14 14.75 5.94
C ARG A 228 9.78 13.71 6.99
N ILE A 229 10.05 12.44 6.73
CA ILE A 229 9.57 11.33 7.58
C ILE A 229 10.72 10.40 7.98
N VAL A 230 11.45 9.86 7.01
CA VAL A 230 12.43 8.79 7.27
C VAL A 230 13.60 9.31 8.10
N GLU A 231 14.20 10.42 7.70
CA GLU A 231 15.34 11.02 8.38
C GLU A 231 14.98 11.56 9.78
N PRO A 232 13.93 12.40 9.97
CA PRO A 232 13.56 12.92 11.29
C PRO A 232 13.18 11.83 12.30
N LEU A 233 12.57 10.75 11.84
CA LEU A 233 12.20 9.63 12.70
C LEU A 233 13.31 8.58 12.84
N GLY A 234 14.46 8.70 12.15
CA GLY A 234 15.53 7.71 12.16
C GLY A 234 15.07 6.32 11.73
N LEU A 235 14.31 6.22 10.60
CA LEU A 235 13.78 4.97 10.09
C LEU A 235 14.81 4.27 9.18
N HIS A 236 15.79 3.61 9.78
CA HIS A 236 16.97 3.09 9.07
C HIS A 236 16.70 1.87 8.17
N ALA A 237 15.56 1.22 8.34
CA ALA A 237 15.13 0.11 7.49
C ALA A 237 14.17 0.56 6.37
N THR A 238 13.75 1.84 6.38
CA THR A 238 12.71 2.39 5.49
C THR A 238 13.34 3.16 4.34
N SER A 239 12.87 2.89 3.12
CA SER A 239 13.33 3.60 1.92
C SER A 239 12.31 3.54 0.78
N VAL A 240 12.39 4.52 -0.12
CA VAL A 240 11.82 4.48 -1.48
C VAL A 240 12.97 4.09 -2.41
N PRO A 241 13.04 2.84 -2.91
CA PRO A 241 14.24 2.35 -3.59
C PRO A 241 14.40 2.84 -5.04
N GLY A 242 13.49 3.65 -5.55
CA GLY A 242 13.52 4.12 -6.92
C GLY A 242 13.47 2.98 -7.93
N THR A 243 14.52 2.80 -8.73
CA THR A 243 14.63 1.73 -9.73
C THR A 243 15.44 0.52 -9.27
N ASP A 244 15.99 0.52 -8.04
CA ASP A 244 16.80 -0.59 -7.55
C ASP A 244 15.91 -1.83 -7.26
N PRO A 245 16.07 -2.93 -8.01
CA PRO A 245 15.24 -4.11 -7.84
C PRO A 245 15.61 -4.94 -6.60
N ARG A 246 16.77 -4.68 -5.99
CA ARG A 246 17.32 -5.48 -4.90
C ARG A 246 16.62 -5.22 -3.58
N MET A 247 16.64 -6.22 -2.71
CA MET A 247 16.24 -6.07 -1.31
C MET A 247 17.44 -5.83 -0.41
N PRO A 248 17.51 -4.72 0.36
CA PRO A 248 18.58 -4.48 1.30
C PRO A 248 18.54 -5.53 2.42
N ARG A 249 19.71 -5.98 2.87
CA ARG A 249 19.81 -6.97 3.96
C ARG A 249 19.78 -6.32 5.34
N PRO A 250 19.28 -7.03 6.37
CA PRO A 250 18.62 -8.33 6.32
C PRO A 250 17.23 -8.25 5.68
N SER A 251 16.84 -9.25 4.93
CA SER A 251 15.52 -9.31 4.30
C SER A 251 15.07 -10.75 4.07
N SER A 252 13.76 -10.95 4.07
CA SER A 252 13.16 -12.19 3.62
C SER A 252 12.88 -12.14 2.12
N ARG A 253 12.62 -13.31 1.53
CA ARG A 253 12.13 -13.44 0.18
C ARG A 253 10.64 -13.12 0.10
N ALA A 254 10.21 -12.56 -1.03
CA ALA A 254 8.81 -12.32 -1.36
C ALA A 254 8.31 -13.37 -2.36
N TYR A 255 7.05 -13.76 -2.21
CA TYR A 255 6.45 -14.83 -3.00
C TYR A 255 5.07 -14.45 -3.50
N ALA A 256 4.72 -14.85 -4.73
CA ALA A 256 3.41 -14.60 -5.33
C ALA A 256 2.95 -15.77 -6.21
N LYS A 257 1.64 -15.82 -6.48
CA LYS A 257 1.00 -16.79 -7.38
C LYS A 257 0.97 -16.37 -8.85
N LEU A 258 1.29 -15.12 -9.15
CA LEU A 258 1.40 -14.51 -10.49
C LEU A 258 0.18 -14.76 -11.40
N ALA A 259 -1.02 -14.51 -10.88
CA ALA A 259 -2.31 -14.62 -11.57
C ALA A 259 -2.64 -16.00 -12.19
N GLU A 260 -1.88 -17.05 -11.87
CA GLU A 260 -2.16 -18.39 -12.43
C GLU A 260 -3.31 -19.08 -11.71
N SER A 261 -3.30 -19.04 -10.35
CA SER A 261 -4.32 -19.67 -9.51
C SER A 261 -4.06 -19.40 -8.04
N THR A 262 -5.09 -19.34 -7.21
CA THR A 262 -4.95 -19.27 -5.75
C THR A 262 -4.34 -20.54 -5.15
N THR A 263 -4.48 -21.68 -5.86
CA THR A 263 -3.95 -22.99 -5.45
C THR A 263 -2.70 -23.43 -6.22
N GLY A 264 -2.27 -22.65 -7.21
CA GLY A 264 -1.12 -22.93 -8.05
C GLY A 264 0.25 -22.77 -7.34
N PRO A 265 1.34 -22.97 -8.05
CA PRO A 265 2.69 -22.84 -7.51
C PRO A 265 2.98 -21.41 -7.04
N THR A 266 3.90 -21.30 -6.09
CA THR A 266 4.35 -20.03 -5.53
C THR A 266 5.73 -19.69 -6.10
N TYR A 267 5.87 -18.49 -6.66
CA TYR A 267 7.07 -17.99 -7.31
C TYR A 267 7.81 -16.99 -6.45
N ASP A 268 9.14 -17.02 -6.50
CA ASP A 268 10.00 -16.01 -5.87
C ASP A 268 9.96 -14.72 -6.72
N VAL A 269 9.39 -13.67 -6.14
CA VAL A 269 9.24 -12.34 -6.75
C VAL A 269 10.00 -11.26 -5.98
N THR A 270 11.02 -11.66 -5.24
CA THR A 270 11.80 -10.77 -4.37
C THR A 270 12.41 -9.60 -5.12
N GLU A 271 13.01 -9.89 -6.28
CA GLU A 271 13.68 -8.90 -7.10
C GLU A 271 12.77 -8.47 -8.26
N LEU A 272 12.35 -7.23 -8.20
CA LEU A 272 11.57 -6.56 -9.23
C LEU A 272 11.85 -5.06 -9.16
N ASN A 273 11.71 -4.35 -10.27
CA ASN A 273 11.79 -2.89 -10.27
C ASN A 273 10.61 -2.31 -9.51
N PRO A 274 10.84 -1.57 -8.40
CA PRO A 274 9.77 -1.07 -7.54
C PRO A 274 8.85 -0.09 -8.24
N THR A 275 9.31 0.56 -9.30
CA THR A 275 8.49 1.49 -10.10
C THR A 275 7.24 0.85 -10.69
N LEU A 276 7.14 -0.49 -10.75
CA LEU A 276 5.90 -1.19 -11.09
C LEU A 276 4.73 -0.85 -10.16
N ALA A 277 5.01 -0.33 -8.96
CA ALA A 277 4.02 0.04 -7.95
C ALA A 277 4.22 1.48 -7.41
N GLY A 278 5.05 2.28 -8.08
CA GLY A 278 5.54 3.60 -7.62
C GLY A 278 4.45 4.51 -7.05
N GLY A 279 4.77 5.22 -5.97
CA GLY A 279 3.86 6.10 -5.21
C GLY A 279 2.77 5.36 -4.43
N GLY A 280 2.33 4.22 -4.92
CA GLY A 280 1.25 3.42 -4.32
C GLY A 280 1.70 2.18 -3.56
N GLY A 281 2.98 1.74 -3.70
CA GLY A 281 3.34 0.44 -3.12
C GLY A 281 4.80 0.01 -3.23
N ASP A 282 5.74 0.90 -3.46
CA ASP A 282 7.13 0.60 -3.80
C ASP A 282 8.11 0.65 -2.62
N MET A 283 7.69 1.14 -1.45
CA MET A 283 8.59 1.27 -0.30
C MET A 283 9.01 -0.08 0.31
N ILE A 284 10.16 -0.03 0.94
CA ILE A 284 10.72 -1.10 1.76
C ILE A 284 10.79 -0.60 3.20
N SER A 285 10.47 -1.45 4.17
CA SER A 285 10.61 -1.16 5.60
C SER A 285 10.70 -2.46 6.41
N ASP A 286 10.72 -2.34 7.74
CA ASP A 286 10.55 -3.43 8.70
C ASP A 286 9.47 -3.09 9.75
N ALA A 287 9.11 -4.07 10.58
CA ALA A 287 8.08 -3.89 11.60
C ALA A 287 8.47 -2.85 12.69
N HIS A 288 9.76 -2.65 12.93
CA HIS A 288 10.25 -1.68 13.91
C HIS A 288 9.99 -0.25 13.42
N ASP A 289 10.43 0.05 12.21
CA ASP A 289 10.28 1.37 11.61
C ASP A 289 8.81 1.72 11.37
N LEU A 290 8.00 0.75 10.91
CA LEU A 290 6.56 0.97 10.77
C LEU A 290 5.90 1.32 12.11
N ASN A 291 6.25 0.63 13.20
CA ASN A 291 5.74 0.99 14.53
C ASN A 291 6.17 2.40 14.97
N ARG A 292 7.40 2.82 14.67
CA ARG A 292 7.86 4.20 14.95
C ARG A 292 7.08 5.22 14.14
N PHE A 293 6.91 4.96 12.85
CA PHE A 293 6.16 5.85 11.96
C PHE A 293 4.71 6.02 12.43
N TYR A 294 3.97 4.92 12.61
CA TYR A 294 2.57 5.01 13.05
C TYR A 294 2.43 5.61 14.45
N ALA A 295 3.34 5.30 15.37
CA ALA A 295 3.32 5.91 16.69
C ALA A 295 3.54 7.44 16.62
N ALA A 296 4.47 7.92 15.79
CA ALA A 296 4.70 9.35 15.59
C ALA A 296 3.50 10.03 14.91
N LEU A 297 2.95 9.39 13.86
CA LEU A 297 1.77 9.89 13.15
C LEU A 297 0.57 10.04 14.09
N LEU A 298 0.24 8.99 14.84
CA LEU A 298 -0.93 8.98 15.74
C LEU A 298 -0.77 9.90 16.95
N ARG A 299 0.47 10.21 17.36
CA ARG A 299 0.72 11.22 18.42
C ARG A 299 0.74 12.66 17.89
N GLY A 300 0.56 12.86 16.58
CA GLY A 300 0.61 14.19 15.97
C GLY A 300 2.01 14.80 15.89
N GLU A 301 3.05 13.97 15.89
CA GLU A 301 4.44 14.43 15.74
C GLU A 301 4.78 14.77 14.28
N LEU A 302 4.01 14.21 13.32
CA LEU A 302 4.20 14.42 11.89
C LEU A 302 3.20 15.41 11.28
N LEU A 303 2.02 15.54 11.88
CA LEU A 303 0.91 16.35 11.37
C LEU A 303 0.27 17.19 12.47
N PRO A 304 -0.10 18.45 12.20
CA PRO A 304 -1.01 19.21 13.06
C PRO A 304 -2.35 18.50 13.26
N LYS A 305 -3.09 18.87 14.32
CA LYS A 305 -4.36 18.22 14.68
C LYS A 305 -5.40 18.24 13.56
N ALA A 306 -5.47 19.32 12.78
CA ALA A 306 -6.41 19.44 11.66
C ALA A 306 -6.13 18.37 10.60
N GLN A 307 -4.88 18.28 10.12
CA GLN A 307 -4.46 17.30 9.12
C GLN A 307 -4.49 15.86 9.62
N LEU A 308 -4.22 15.66 10.91
CA LEU A 308 -4.34 14.32 11.52
C LEU A 308 -5.81 13.86 11.54
N ALA A 309 -6.76 14.76 11.82
CA ALA A 309 -8.20 14.45 11.78
C ALA A 309 -8.65 14.12 10.34
N GLU A 310 -8.15 14.81 9.33
CA GLU A 310 -8.38 14.52 7.92
C GLU A 310 -7.88 13.13 7.52
N ASN A 311 -6.68 12.78 7.95
CA ASN A 311 -6.12 11.44 7.71
C ASN A 311 -6.98 10.33 8.31
N ALA A 312 -7.55 10.54 9.50
CA ALA A 312 -8.46 9.60 10.15
C ALA A 312 -9.83 9.53 9.46
N ALA A 313 -10.37 10.65 8.96
CA ALA A 313 -11.67 10.71 8.27
C ALA A 313 -11.65 9.96 6.94
N SER A 314 -10.54 10.05 6.19
CA SER A 314 -10.39 9.32 4.92
C SER A 314 -10.43 7.79 5.09
N SER A 315 -10.06 7.28 6.26
CA SER A 315 -10.13 5.86 6.59
C SER A 315 -11.49 5.41 7.15
N ALA A 316 -12.31 6.34 7.66
CA ALA A 316 -13.62 6.03 8.25
C ALA A 316 -14.75 5.93 7.22
N GLU A 317 -14.64 6.56 6.06
CA GLU A 317 -15.58 6.40 4.95
C GLU A 317 -15.50 5.00 4.33
N ASP A 318 -14.34 4.35 4.40
CA ASP A 318 -14.09 2.99 3.94
C ASP A 318 -14.85 1.91 4.74
N SER A 319 -15.29 2.23 5.95
CA SER A 319 -16.00 1.29 6.84
C SER A 319 -17.54 1.35 6.73
N ARG A 320 -18.10 2.22 5.86
CA ARG A 320 -19.57 2.43 5.73
C ARG A 320 -20.16 2.00 4.39
N SER A 321 -19.36 1.43 3.50
CA SER A 321 -19.80 0.95 2.17
C SER A 321 -19.95 -0.57 2.10
#